data_c30ea49cc9ebdc068f290cc354737424
#
_entry.id   c30ea49cc9ebdc068f290cc354737424
#
_cell.length_a   1.000
_cell.length_b   1.000
_cell.length_c   1.000
_cell.angle_alpha   90.00
_cell.angle_beta   90.00
_cell.angle_gamma   90.00
#
_symmetry.space_group_name_H-M   'P 1'
#
loop_
_entity.id
_entity.type
_entity.pdbx_description
1 polymer ?
#
loop_
_entity_poly.entity_id
_entity_poly.type
_entity_poly.pdbx_seq_one_letter_code
_entity_poly.pdbx_strand_id
1 'polypeptide(L)'
;MSTQYLLDPTWYAERDRLNSLTQLYDPGTMALIERLGLPPGARCAEVGAGTGSVAELLARHVGPDGQVLATDTDTRFLDPLADATITVARQDVTAVPLPRGQFDLIHARLLLEHLPQRDDVLASLAEGLAPGGWLLVEDLDWATAEVIDPPSPVYNRVTGACREFMRSRGYDPEYARRLPRCLAAAGLTDVGAQAIAVQVRADAARGIPPWELLVAQLAPGLLAGGWIDQTDLAAFTAICRESDSVIFAPLMISSWARRA
;
A
#
# COMPACT_ATOMS: atom_id res chain seq x y z
N MET A 1 -19.38 -11.19 -10.18
CA MET A 1 -18.44 -12.10 -9.51
C MET A 1 -17.67 -11.25 -8.54
N SER A 2 -17.71 -11.53 -7.24
CA SER A 2 -16.90 -10.80 -6.25
C SER A 2 -15.42 -10.99 -6.64
N THR A 3 -14.74 -9.91 -6.94
CA THR A 3 -13.30 -9.92 -7.20
C THR A 3 -12.63 -10.17 -5.85
N GLN A 4 -12.21 -11.41 -5.63
CA GLN A 4 -11.53 -11.79 -4.41
C GLN A 4 -10.17 -11.09 -4.40
N TYR A 5 -9.85 -10.38 -3.32
CA TYR A 5 -8.52 -9.82 -3.06
C TYR A 5 -7.46 -10.91 -3.28
N LEU A 6 -6.42 -10.60 -4.05
CA LEU A 6 -5.44 -11.59 -4.49
C LEU A 6 -4.66 -12.22 -3.33
N LEU A 7 -4.33 -11.40 -2.33
CA LEU A 7 -3.57 -11.82 -1.17
C LEU A 7 -4.55 -12.34 -0.10
N ASP A 8 -4.33 -13.57 0.37
CA ASP A 8 -5.18 -14.17 1.40
C ASP A 8 -4.95 -13.48 2.76
N PRO A 9 -5.91 -12.70 3.28
CA PRO A 9 -5.74 -12.03 4.56
C PRO A 9 -5.63 -13.03 5.73
N THR A 10 -6.09 -14.27 5.57
CA THR A 10 -6.00 -15.30 6.62
C THR A 10 -4.66 -16.06 6.62
N TRP A 11 -3.76 -15.74 5.70
CA TRP A 11 -2.44 -16.35 5.63
C TRP A 11 -1.68 -16.16 6.95
N TYR A 12 -1.02 -17.21 7.44
CA TYR A 12 -0.42 -17.23 8.78
C TYR A 12 0.64 -16.16 9.02
N ALA A 13 1.35 -15.70 7.98
CA ALA A 13 2.37 -14.66 8.06
C ALA A 13 1.92 -13.29 7.52
N GLU A 14 0.59 -13.08 7.33
CA GLU A 14 0.06 -11.83 6.79
C GLU A 14 0.44 -10.62 7.66
N ARG A 15 0.38 -10.77 8.99
CA ARG A 15 0.78 -9.71 9.91
C ARG A 15 2.25 -9.32 9.74
N ASP A 16 3.13 -10.30 9.58
CA ASP A 16 4.57 -10.05 9.39
C ASP A 16 4.83 -9.38 8.04
N ARG A 17 4.11 -9.79 6.99
CA ARG A 17 4.17 -9.15 5.67
C ARG A 17 3.75 -7.68 5.75
N LEU A 18 2.63 -7.37 6.37
CA LEU A 18 2.15 -6.00 6.55
C LEU A 18 3.12 -5.18 7.41
N ASN A 19 3.60 -5.72 8.52
CA ASN A 19 4.56 -5.03 9.40
C ASN A 19 5.90 -4.74 8.70
N SER A 20 6.36 -5.61 7.81
CA SER A 20 7.57 -5.37 7.04
C SER A 20 7.42 -4.20 6.06
N LEU A 21 6.22 -4.00 5.50
CA LEU A 21 5.90 -2.84 4.66
C LEU A 21 5.82 -1.54 5.47
N THR A 22 5.25 -1.59 6.69
CA THR A 22 5.18 -0.40 7.56
C THR A 22 6.56 0.14 7.91
N GLN A 23 7.50 -0.74 8.25
CA GLN A 23 8.87 -0.34 8.56
C GLN A 23 9.58 0.37 7.38
N LEU A 24 9.24 -0.01 6.15
CA LEU A 24 9.83 0.59 4.96
C LEU A 24 9.23 1.95 4.61
N TYR A 25 7.91 2.09 4.74
CA TYR A 25 7.20 3.19 4.10
C TYR A 25 6.60 4.22 5.06
N ASP A 26 6.32 3.87 6.33
CA ASP A 26 5.73 4.79 7.30
C ASP A 26 6.54 6.10 7.46
N PRO A 27 7.89 6.08 7.55
CA PRO A 27 8.64 7.33 7.67
C PRO A 27 8.44 8.28 6.49
N GLY A 28 8.34 7.74 5.26
CA GLY A 28 8.11 8.53 4.05
C GLY A 28 6.70 9.10 3.99
N THR A 29 5.70 8.30 4.34
CA THR A 29 4.29 8.70 4.44
C THR A 29 4.12 9.85 5.43
N MET A 30 4.71 9.73 6.64
CA MET A 30 4.59 10.79 7.65
C MET A 30 5.28 12.08 7.26
N ALA A 31 6.49 12.01 6.71
CA ALA A 31 7.18 13.21 6.22
C ALA A 31 6.37 13.93 5.13
N LEU A 32 5.60 13.19 4.33
CA LEU A 32 4.73 13.77 3.32
C LEU A 32 3.48 14.40 3.94
N ILE A 33 2.82 13.75 4.91
CA ILE A 33 1.67 14.30 5.64
C ILE A 33 2.05 15.61 6.34
N GLU A 34 3.20 15.64 7.01
CA GLU A 34 3.73 16.87 7.63
C GLU A 34 3.95 17.99 6.59
N ARG A 35 4.53 17.67 5.43
CA ARG A 35 4.75 18.62 4.34
C ARG A 35 3.44 19.15 3.74
N LEU A 36 2.37 18.35 3.69
CA LEU A 36 1.04 18.78 3.25
C LEU A 36 0.37 19.74 4.25
N GLY A 37 0.91 19.86 5.46
CA GLY A 37 0.46 20.82 6.46
C GLY A 37 -0.87 20.45 7.10
N LEU A 38 -1.12 19.17 7.33
CA LEU A 38 -2.31 18.69 8.04
C LEU A 38 -2.34 19.30 9.47
N PRO A 39 -3.41 20.05 9.84
CA PRO A 39 -3.45 20.70 11.14
C PRO A 39 -3.80 19.73 12.29
N PRO A 40 -3.40 20.04 13.53
CA PRO A 40 -4.01 19.40 14.71
C PRO A 40 -5.54 19.54 14.69
N GLY A 41 -6.25 18.56 15.23
CA GLY A 41 -7.71 18.54 15.22
C GLY A 41 -8.34 18.11 13.89
N ALA A 42 -7.54 17.77 12.87
CA ALA A 42 -8.04 17.36 11.56
C ALA A 42 -8.84 16.04 11.62
N ARG A 43 -9.76 15.89 10.67
CA ARG A 43 -10.53 14.67 10.44
C ARG A 43 -9.92 13.90 9.28
N CYS A 44 -9.43 12.70 9.54
CA CYS A 44 -8.73 11.86 8.58
C CYS A 44 -9.50 10.57 8.30
N ALA A 45 -9.30 10.02 7.11
CA ALA A 45 -9.66 8.64 6.82
C ALA A 45 -8.42 7.89 6.31
N GLU A 46 -8.19 6.71 6.87
CA GLU A 46 -7.22 5.72 6.42
C GLU A 46 -7.98 4.56 5.77
N VAL A 47 -7.82 4.37 4.45
CA VAL A 47 -8.60 3.41 3.67
C VAL A 47 -7.72 2.25 3.24
N GLY A 48 -8.14 1.01 3.58
CA GLY A 48 -7.28 -0.17 3.46
C GLY A 48 -6.18 -0.16 4.53
N ALA A 49 -6.56 0.10 5.78
CA ALA A 49 -5.65 0.42 6.87
C ALA A 49 -4.74 -0.74 7.31
N GLY A 50 -5.02 -1.98 6.91
CA GLY A 50 -4.20 -3.16 7.18
C GLY A 50 -3.94 -3.38 8.67
N THR A 51 -2.69 -3.17 9.14
CA THR A 51 -2.34 -3.25 10.57
C THR A 51 -2.62 -1.97 11.35
N GLY A 52 -3.02 -0.88 10.69
CA GLY A 52 -3.35 0.38 11.32
C GLY A 52 -2.17 1.30 11.63
N SER A 53 -0.97 1.01 11.13
CA SER A 53 0.22 1.82 11.45
C SER A 53 0.06 3.28 11.06
N VAL A 54 -0.48 3.56 9.86
CA VAL A 54 -0.73 4.94 9.43
C VAL A 54 -1.88 5.57 10.21
N ALA A 55 -2.93 4.81 10.57
CA ALA A 55 -4.01 5.32 11.42
C ALA A 55 -3.49 5.78 12.79
N GLU A 56 -2.57 5.02 13.42
CA GLU A 56 -1.92 5.43 14.67
C GLU A 56 -1.02 6.65 14.48
N LEU A 57 -0.29 6.73 13.36
CA LEU A 57 0.54 7.90 13.03
C LEU A 57 -0.33 9.15 12.86
N LEU A 58 -1.43 9.04 12.12
CA LEU A 58 -2.41 10.12 11.95
C LEU A 58 -3.01 10.54 13.29
N ALA A 59 -3.45 9.59 14.13
CA ALA A 59 -4.02 9.89 15.44
C ALA A 59 -3.07 10.65 16.34
N ARG A 60 -1.78 10.27 16.36
CA ARG A 60 -0.75 11.02 17.08
C ARG A 60 -0.55 12.44 16.53
N HIS A 61 -0.61 12.60 15.21
CA HIS A 61 -0.41 13.89 14.54
C HIS A 61 -1.58 14.85 14.77
N VAL A 62 -2.83 14.37 14.63
CA VAL A 62 -4.02 15.22 14.80
C VAL A 62 -4.35 15.51 16.27
N GLY A 63 -3.87 14.67 17.19
CA GLY A 63 -4.05 14.84 18.62
C GLY A 63 -5.48 14.55 19.11
N PRO A 64 -5.77 14.86 20.39
CA PRO A 64 -7.02 14.44 21.04
C PRO A 64 -8.29 15.11 20.51
N ASP A 65 -8.17 16.24 19.83
CA ASP A 65 -9.29 16.96 19.22
C ASP A 65 -9.54 16.51 17.76
N GLY A 66 -8.65 15.65 17.20
CA GLY A 66 -8.76 15.08 15.86
C GLY A 66 -9.55 13.78 15.84
N GLN A 67 -9.84 13.31 14.62
CA GLN A 67 -10.52 12.03 14.38
C GLN A 67 -9.89 11.29 13.22
N VAL A 68 -9.71 9.98 13.36
CA VAL A 68 -9.23 9.09 12.32
C VAL A 68 -10.23 7.96 12.13
N LEU A 69 -10.82 7.87 10.94
CA LEU A 69 -11.59 6.72 10.51
C LEU A 69 -10.66 5.73 9.81
N ALA A 70 -10.39 4.59 10.43
CA ALA A 70 -9.62 3.50 9.83
C ALA A 70 -10.57 2.44 9.27
N THR A 71 -10.49 2.19 7.95
CA THR A 71 -11.38 1.22 7.28
C THR A 71 -10.56 0.11 6.61
N ASP A 72 -11.07 -1.10 6.69
CA ASP A 72 -10.56 -2.27 5.98
C ASP A 72 -11.67 -3.31 5.82
N THR A 73 -11.51 -4.25 4.91
CA THR A 73 -12.39 -5.43 4.78
C THR A 73 -12.15 -6.46 5.87
N ASP A 74 -10.94 -6.43 6.49
CA ASP A 74 -10.56 -7.27 7.62
C ASP A 74 -10.00 -6.41 8.76
N THR A 75 -10.80 -6.19 9.79
CA THR A 75 -10.46 -5.29 10.92
C THR A 75 -9.76 -5.96 12.09
N ARG A 76 -9.42 -7.26 12.02
CA ARG A 76 -8.87 -8.00 13.18
C ARG A 76 -7.58 -7.41 13.76
N PHE A 77 -6.80 -6.68 12.94
CA PHE A 77 -5.60 -5.97 13.40
C PHE A 77 -5.89 -4.53 13.82
N LEU A 78 -7.02 -3.97 13.36
CA LEU A 78 -7.46 -2.61 13.66
C LEU A 78 -8.29 -2.52 14.92
N ASP A 79 -9.13 -3.53 15.22
CA ASP A 79 -10.07 -3.50 16.33
C ASP A 79 -9.40 -3.15 17.68
N PRO A 80 -8.16 -3.62 17.98
CA PRO A 80 -7.46 -3.25 19.20
C PRO A 80 -7.01 -1.78 19.28
N LEU A 81 -7.00 -1.06 18.13
CA LEU A 81 -6.57 0.34 18.05
C LEU A 81 -7.70 1.34 18.28
N ALA A 82 -8.95 0.87 18.33
CA ALA A 82 -10.12 1.73 18.54
C ALA A 82 -10.03 2.44 19.89
N ASP A 83 -10.10 3.78 19.86
CA ASP A 83 -10.04 4.63 21.06
C ASP A 83 -10.88 5.92 20.87
N ALA A 84 -10.56 6.98 21.62
CA ALA A 84 -11.28 8.26 21.50
C ALA A 84 -10.98 8.99 20.16
N THR A 85 -9.83 8.75 19.55
CA THR A 85 -9.36 9.40 18.31
C THR A 85 -9.57 8.49 17.09
N ILE A 86 -9.36 7.17 17.24
CA ILE A 86 -9.45 6.19 16.16
C ILE A 86 -10.80 5.46 16.19
N THR A 87 -11.56 5.63 15.12
CA THR A 87 -12.78 4.82 14.86
C THR A 87 -12.44 3.76 13.83
N VAL A 88 -12.69 2.49 14.15
CA VAL A 88 -12.49 1.36 13.22
C VAL A 88 -13.80 0.99 12.57
N ALA A 89 -13.80 0.79 11.26
CA ALA A 89 -14.97 0.34 10.51
C ALA A 89 -14.60 -0.78 9.52
N ARG A 90 -15.29 -1.91 9.60
CA ARG A 90 -15.21 -2.94 8.58
C ARG A 90 -15.98 -2.48 7.35
N GLN A 91 -15.27 -2.13 6.27
CA GLN A 91 -15.86 -1.53 5.09
C GLN A 91 -15.11 -1.96 3.81
N ASP A 92 -15.87 -2.37 2.81
CA ASP A 92 -15.40 -2.52 1.45
C ASP A 92 -15.63 -1.19 0.71
N VAL A 93 -14.57 -0.45 0.44
CA VAL A 93 -14.62 0.85 -0.23
C VAL A 93 -15.15 0.78 -1.67
N THR A 94 -15.13 -0.40 -2.28
CA THR A 94 -15.72 -0.61 -3.62
C THR A 94 -17.25 -0.69 -3.60
N ALA A 95 -17.83 -1.01 -2.44
CA ALA A 95 -19.28 -1.18 -2.26
C ALA A 95 -19.89 -0.04 -1.44
N VAL A 96 -19.16 0.48 -0.47
CA VAL A 96 -19.66 1.52 0.46
C VAL A 96 -18.70 2.72 0.40
N PRO A 97 -19.14 3.87 -0.13
CA PRO A 97 -18.31 5.06 -0.18
C PRO A 97 -18.10 5.67 1.21
N LEU A 98 -17.04 6.46 1.37
CA LEU A 98 -16.84 7.31 2.54
C LEU A 98 -17.93 8.42 2.60
N PRO A 99 -18.22 8.94 3.81
CA PRO A 99 -19.07 10.13 3.96
C PRO A 99 -18.52 11.32 3.17
N ARG A 100 -19.38 11.98 2.39
CA ARG A 100 -18.99 13.07 1.50
C ARG A 100 -18.60 14.35 2.25
N GLY A 101 -17.54 15.01 1.82
CA GLY A 101 -17.19 16.36 2.26
C GLY A 101 -16.73 16.45 3.72
N GLN A 102 -16.22 15.38 4.30
CA GLN A 102 -15.98 15.34 5.73
C GLN A 102 -14.50 15.32 6.14
N PHE A 103 -13.58 14.94 5.26
CA PHE A 103 -12.21 14.65 5.65
C PHE A 103 -11.23 15.73 5.17
N ASP A 104 -10.36 16.17 6.07
CA ASP A 104 -9.25 17.07 5.76
C ASP A 104 -8.09 16.32 5.11
N LEU A 105 -7.96 15.02 5.39
CA LEU A 105 -7.06 14.09 4.71
C LEU A 105 -7.76 12.74 4.51
N ILE A 106 -7.68 12.23 3.29
CA ILE A 106 -7.93 10.81 3.00
C ILE A 106 -6.61 10.23 2.52
N HIS A 107 -6.18 9.15 3.16
CA HIS A 107 -4.99 8.39 2.78
C HIS A 107 -5.37 6.96 2.39
N ALA A 108 -4.68 6.44 1.37
CA ALA A 108 -4.74 5.05 0.97
C ALA A 108 -3.37 4.61 0.49
N ARG A 109 -2.85 3.49 1.02
CA ARG A 109 -1.55 2.95 0.63
C ARG A 109 -1.66 1.47 0.27
N LEU A 110 -1.08 1.09 -0.90
CA LEU A 110 -1.09 -0.28 -1.41
C LEU A 110 -2.51 -0.85 -1.50
N LEU A 111 -3.44 -0.02 -1.97
CA LEU A 111 -4.85 -0.36 -2.07
C LEU A 111 -5.36 -0.29 -3.51
N LEU A 112 -5.23 0.85 -4.20
CA LEU A 112 -5.88 1.06 -5.48
C LEU A 112 -5.31 0.15 -6.57
N GLU A 113 -4.03 -0.14 -6.53
CA GLU A 113 -3.38 -1.10 -7.42
C GLU A 113 -4.02 -2.50 -7.39
N HIS A 114 -4.67 -2.88 -6.27
CA HIS A 114 -5.36 -4.15 -6.10
C HIS A 114 -6.79 -4.18 -6.65
N LEU A 115 -7.41 -3.03 -6.87
CA LEU A 115 -8.83 -2.92 -7.16
C LEU A 115 -9.08 -2.84 -8.67
N PRO A 116 -9.90 -3.71 -9.27
CA PRO A 116 -10.36 -3.52 -10.65
C PRO A 116 -11.10 -2.20 -10.87
N GLN A 117 -11.88 -1.75 -9.87
CA GLN A 117 -12.68 -0.51 -9.89
C GLN A 117 -11.91 0.72 -9.38
N ARG A 118 -10.57 0.71 -9.45
CA ARG A 118 -9.67 1.70 -8.85
C ARG A 118 -9.96 3.15 -9.18
N ASP A 119 -10.37 3.43 -10.42
CA ASP A 119 -10.68 4.79 -10.86
C ASP A 119 -12.01 5.29 -10.26
N ASP A 120 -13.01 4.41 -10.14
CA ASP A 120 -14.29 4.74 -9.49
C ASP A 120 -14.10 4.96 -7.99
N VAL A 121 -13.27 4.11 -7.35
CA VAL A 121 -12.91 4.26 -5.93
C VAL A 121 -12.16 5.58 -5.72
N LEU A 122 -11.17 5.90 -6.55
CA LEU A 122 -10.42 7.16 -6.44
C LEU A 122 -11.35 8.37 -6.55
N ALA A 123 -12.30 8.36 -7.50
CA ALA A 123 -13.29 9.42 -7.63
C ALA A 123 -14.18 9.53 -6.38
N SER A 124 -14.60 8.39 -5.83
CA SER A 124 -15.38 8.35 -4.58
C SER A 124 -14.60 8.88 -3.37
N LEU A 125 -13.31 8.58 -3.26
CA LEU A 125 -12.43 9.13 -2.21
C LEU A 125 -12.34 10.66 -2.34
N ALA A 126 -12.19 11.19 -3.56
CA ALA A 126 -12.18 12.64 -3.80
C ALA A 126 -13.47 13.33 -3.33
N GLU A 127 -14.64 12.68 -3.47
CA GLU A 127 -15.91 13.19 -2.95
C GLU A 127 -15.98 13.22 -1.42
N GLY A 128 -15.24 12.34 -0.74
CA GLY A 128 -15.14 12.29 0.72
C GLY A 128 -14.41 13.48 1.34
N LEU A 129 -13.55 14.16 0.58
CA LEU A 129 -12.77 15.30 1.08
C LEU A 129 -13.64 16.51 1.41
N ALA A 130 -13.30 17.21 2.49
CA ALA A 130 -13.79 18.56 2.76
C ALA A 130 -13.19 19.56 1.75
N PRO A 131 -13.80 20.74 1.53
CA PRO A 131 -13.14 21.81 0.76
C PRO A 131 -11.77 22.12 1.31
N GLY A 132 -10.75 22.14 0.46
CA GLY A 132 -9.35 22.30 0.86
C GLY A 132 -8.66 21.05 1.42
N GLY A 133 -9.36 19.93 1.56
CA GLY A 133 -8.80 18.66 2.04
C GLY A 133 -7.88 17.97 1.01
N TRP A 134 -6.97 17.13 1.49
CA TRP A 134 -5.99 16.40 0.70
C TRP A 134 -6.37 14.93 0.49
N LEU A 135 -6.21 14.44 -0.73
CA LEU A 135 -6.15 13.01 -1.03
C LEU A 135 -4.69 12.63 -1.26
N LEU A 136 -4.17 11.70 -0.47
CA LEU A 136 -2.84 11.12 -0.60
C LEU A 136 -2.98 9.63 -0.92
N VAL A 137 -2.47 9.21 -2.07
CA VAL A 137 -2.46 7.82 -2.49
C VAL A 137 -1.02 7.37 -2.75
N GLU A 138 -0.67 6.20 -2.22
CA GLU A 138 0.67 5.63 -2.30
C GLU A 138 0.58 4.17 -2.79
N ASP A 139 1.06 3.91 -4.01
CA ASP A 139 1.10 2.57 -4.59
C ASP A 139 2.48 2.27 -5.19
N LEU A 140 2.77 0.99 -5.44
CA LEU A 140 4.06 0.56 -5.97
C LEU A 140 4.08 0.57 -7.51
N ASP A 141 5.23 0.95 -8.08
CA ASP A 141 5.52 0.73 -9.49
C ASP A 141 6.37 -0.55 -9.66
N TRP A 142 5.70 -1.65 -9.87
CA TRP A 142 6.32 -2.98 -9.98
C TRP A 142 7.20 -3.16 -11.22
N ALA A 143 7.13 -2.28 -12.21
CA ALA A 143 8.08 -2.31 -13.33
C ALA A 143 9.50 -1.94 -12.90
N THR A 144 9.67 -1.43 -11.68
CA THR A 144 10.97 -1.08 -11.09
C THR A 144 11.48 -2.12 -10.07
N ALA A 145 10.82 -3.27 -9.96
CA ALA A 145 11.13 -4.31 -8.96
C ALA A 145 12.43 -5.10 -9.21
N GLU A 146 13.10 -4.86 -10.34
CA GLU A 146 14.24 -5.67 -10.80
C GLU A 146 15.61 -5.03 -10.48
N VAL A 147 15.66 -4.13 -9.48
CA VAL A 147 16.91 -3.44 -9.11
C VAL A 147 17.63 -4.23 -8.02
N ILE A 148 18.60 -5.01 -8.44
CA ILE A 148 19.43 -5.87 -7.56
C ILE A 148 20.90 -5.82 -7.96
N ASP A 149 21.80 -5.83 -6.96
CA ASP A 149 23.24 -5.97 -7.14
C ASP A 149 23.79 -7.06 -6.17
N PRO A 150 24.53 -8.07 -6.65
CA PRO A 150 24.86 -8.31 -8.08
C PRO A 150 23.62 -8.69 -8.90
N PRO A 151 23.63 -8.43 -10.23
CA PRO A 151 22.50 -8.76 -11.10
C PRO A 151 22.14 -10.25 -11.03
N SER A 152 20.85 -10.55 -10.84
CA SER A 152 20.36 -11.91 -10.70
C SER A 152 19.24 -12.22 -11.70
N PRO A 153 19.51 -13.05 -12.73
CA PRO A 153 18.46 -13.47 -13.67
C PRO A 153 17.31 -14.22 -13.00
N VAL A 154 17.58 -14.97 -11.92
CA VAL A 154 16.53 -15.68 -11.16
C VAL A 154 15.65 -14.69 -10.42
N TYR A 155 16.23 -13.70 -9.74
CA TYR A 155 15.48 -12.66 -9.05
C TYR A 155 14.53 -11.95 -10.02
N ASN A 156 15.04 -11.50 -11.17
CA ASN A 156 14.25 -10.79 -12.18
C ASN A 156 13.15 -11.68 -12.79
N ARG A 157 13.43 -12.97 -13.00
CA ARG A 157 12.42 -13.93 -13.49
C ARG A 157 11.28 -14.10 -12.49
N VAL A 158 11.59 -14.28 -11.19
CA VAL A 158 10.57 -14.47 -10.15
C VAL A 158 9.74 -13.22 -9.93
N THR A 159 10.38 -12.03 -9.83
CA THR A 159 9.66 -10.74 -9.70
C THR A 159 8.80 -10.44 -10.92
N GLY A 160 9.30 -10.73 -12.12
CA GLY A 160 8.54 -10.62 -13.36
C GLY A 160 7.33 -11.56 -13.39
N ALA A 161 7.52 -12.82 -12.98
CA ALA A 161 6.43 -13.80 -12.87
C ALA A 161 5.36 -13.35 -11.85
N CYS A 162 5.76 -12.83 -10.71
CA CYS A 162 4.83 -12.27 -9.71
C CYS A 162 4.02 -11.12 -10.30
N ARG A 163 4.67 -10.18 -11.00
CA ARG A 163 4.01 -9.04 -11.64
C ARG A 163 2.94 -9.49 -12.64
N GLU A 164 3.28 -10.43 -13.54
CA GLU A 164 2.34 -10.92 -14.56
C GLU A 164 1.23 -11.78 -13.93
N PHE A 165 1.54 -12.58 -12.92
CA PHE A 165 0.54 -13.35 -12.19
C PHE A 165 -0.47 -12.42 -11.50
N MET A 166 -0.01 -11.39 -10.80
CA MET A 166 -0.87 -10.39 -10.17
C MET A 166 -1.73 -9.68 -11.21
N ARG A 167 -1.15 -9.27 -12.35
CA ARG A 167 -1.90 -8.65 -13.47
C ARG A 167 -3.01 -9.55 -13.98
N SER A 168 -2.74 -10.86 -14.12
CA SER A 168 -3.75 -11.84 -14.57
C SER A 168 -4.95 -11.97 -13.62
N ARG A 169 -4.82 -11.47 -12.38
CA ARG A 169 -5.84 -11.47 -11.34
C ARG A 169 -6.51 -10.11 -11.12
N GLY A 170 -6.28 -9.14 -12.00
CA GLY A 170 -6.90 -7.82 -11.93
C GLY A 170 -6.12 -6.75 -11.17
N TYR A 171 -4.99 -7.11 -10.56
CA TYR A 171 -4.03 -6.16 -10.02
C TYR A 171 -3.42 -5.33 -11.14
N ASP A 172 -3.16 -4.05 -10.89
CA ASP A 172 -2.49 -3.18 -11.84
C ASP A 172 -1.11 -2.75 -11.31
N PRO A 173 -0.06 -3.49 -11.68
CA PRO A 173 1.28 -3.30 -11.10
C PRO A 173 1.96 -1.99 -11.53
N GLU A 174 1.32 -1.20 -12.36
CA GLU A 174 1.83 0.07 -12.88
C GLU A 174 0.86 1.24 -12.66
N TYR A 175 -0.17 1.04 -11.80
CA TYR A 175 -1.17 2.07 -11.53
C TYR A 175 -0.57 3.31 -10.90
N ALA A 176 0.39 3.13 -9.99
CA ALA A 176 1.05 4.20 -9.27
C ALA A 176 1.55 5.34 -10.15
N ARG A 177 2.18 5.02 -11.31
CA ARG A 177 2.69 6.03 -12.24
C ARG A 177 1.61 6.86 -12.92
N ARG A 178 0.33 6.40 -12.89
CA ARG A 178 -0.80 7.11 -13.47
C ARG A 178 -1.58 7.97 -12.48
N LEU A 179 -1.34 7.78 -11.17
CA LEU A 179 -2.04 8.47 -10.09
C LEU A 179 -2.15 10.00 -10.29
N PRO A 180 -1.07 10.73 -10.65
CA PRO A 180 -1.20 12.18 -10.83
C PRO A 180 -2.26 12.57 -11.88
N ARG A 181 -2.31 11.82 -12.99
CA ARG A 181 -3.31 12.03 -14.03
C ARG A 181 -4.71 11.63 -13.56
N CYS A 182 -4.84 10.54 -12.82
CA CYS A 182 -6.13 10.08 -12.29
C CYS A 182 -6.69 11.07 -11.25
N LEU A 183 -5.84 11.61 -10.37
CA LEU A 183 -6.23 12.66 -9.42
C LEU A 183 -6.73 13.93 -10.12
N ALA A 184 -6.02 14.39 -11.14
CA ALA A 184 -6.47 15.52 -11.95
C ALA A 184 -7.80 15.23 -12.68
N ALA A 185 -7.98 14.02 -13.22
CA ALA A 185 -9.23 13.60 -13.88
C ALA A 185 -10.41 13.51 -12.90
N ALA A 186 -10.16 13.24 -11.61
CA ALA A 186 -11.15 13.28 -10.54
C ALA A 186 -11.54 14.72 -10.12
N GLY A 187 -11.01 15.75 -10.79
CA GLY A 187 -11.34 17.16 -10.53
C GLY A 187 -10.58 17.78 -9.36
N LEU A 188 -9.53 17.13 -8.87
CA LEU A 188 -8.68 17.66 -7.82
C LEU A 188 -7.61 18.62 -8.40
N THR A 189 -7.16 19.55 -7.57
CA THR A 189 -6.15 20.57 -7.89
C THR A 189 -4.88 20.35 -7.08
N ASP A 190 -3.87 21.20 -7.27
CA ASP A 190 -2.57 21.13 -6.55
C ASP A 190 -1.92 19.72 -6.60
N VAL A 191 -2.06 19.08 -7.76
CA VAL A 191 -1.57 17.71 -7.96
C VAL A 191 -0.04 17.69 -7.89
N GLY A 192 0.48 16.83 -7.02
CA GLY A 192 1.91 16.56 -6.92
C GLY A 192 2.19 15.07 -6.77
N ALA A 193 3.43 14.70 -6.99
CA ALA A 193 3.90 13.34 -6.78
C ALA A 193 5.39 13.31 -6.43
N GLN A 194 5.78 12.25 -5.73
CA GLN A 194 7.17 11.86 -5.52
C GLN A 194 7.31 10.35 -5.65
N ALA A 195 8.51 9.88 -5.95
CA ALA A 195 8.86 8.47 -5.94
C ALA A 195 10.04 8.25 -5.02
N ILE A 196 9.97 7.24 -4.17
CA ILE A 196 11.07 6.84 -3.29
C ILE A 196 11.52 5.42 -3.59
N ALA A 197 12.83 5.21 -3.63
CA ALA A 197 13.46 3.90 -3.68
C ALA A 197 14.00 3.56 -2.30
N VAL A 198 13.60 2.43 -1.75
CA VAL A 198 14.04 1.97 -0.44
C VAL A 198 14.90 0.73 -0.61
N GLN A 199 16.13 0.76 -0.05
CA GLN A 199 16.97 -0.43 0.00
C GLN A 199 16.40 -1.42 1.03
N VAL A 200 16.15 -2.64 0.57
CA VAL A 200 15.79 -3.78 1.41
C VAL A 200 17.07 -4.55 1.75
N ARG A 201 17.30 -4.81 3.02
CA ARG A 201 18.44 -5.60 3.49
C ARG A 201 17.94 -6.84 4.22
N ALA A 202 18.62 -7.96 3.97
CA ALA A 202 18.51 -9.12 4.83
C ALA A 202 19.17 -8.79 6.17
N ASP A 203 18.39 -8.34 7.13
CA ASP A 203 18.87 -8.04 8.49
C ASP A 203 18.02 -8.82 9.49
N ALA A 204 18.66 -9.71 10.25
CA ALA A 204 17.98 -10.51 11.26
C ALA A 204 17.21 -9.67 12.30
N ALA A 205 17.63 -8.42 12.53
CA ALA A 205 16.95 -7.49 13.42
C ALA A 205 15.70 -6.86 12.80
N ARG A 206 15.58 -6.86 11.46
CA ARG A 206 14.45 -6.28 10.71
C ARG A 206 13.43 -7.29 10.23
N GLY A 207 13.70 -8.59 10.46
CA GLY A 207 12.81 -9.67 10.07
C GLY A 207 12.94 -10.09 8.60
N ILE A 208 11.94 -10.83 8.10
CA ILE A 208 11.92 -11.36 6.74
C ILE A 208 11.63 -10.22 5.75
N PRO A 209 12.38 -10.11 4.64
CA PRO A 209 12.12 -9.09 3.63
C PRO A 209 10.69 -9.19 3.08
N PRO A 210 9.98 -8.06 2.87
CA PRO A 210 8.58 -8.06 2.44
C PRO A 210 8.34 -8.79 1.12
N TRP A 211 9.32 -8.78 0.22
CA TRP A 211 9.23 -9.46 -1.08
C TRP A 211 9.35 -10.97 -0.95
N GLU A 212 10.13 -11.46 -0.02
CA GLU A 212 10.16 -12.89 0.31
C GLU A 212 8.80 -13.36 0.82
N LEU A 213 8.17 -12.60 1.72
CA LEU A 213 6.84 -12.89 2.24
C LEU A 213 5.76 -12.82 1.15
N LEU A 214 5.83 -11.82 0.27
CA LEU A 214 4.90 -11.73 -0.86
C LEU A 214 5.03 -12.93 -1.79
N VAL A 215 6.26 -13.27 -2.21
CA VAL A 215 6.50 -14.43 -3.08
C VAL A 215 6.05 -15.72 -2.41
N ALA A 216 6.31 -15.90 -1.12
CA ALA A 216 5.84 -17.05 -0.36
C ALA A 216 4.31 -17.17 -0.34
N GLN A 217 3.59 -16.06 -0.22
CA GLN A 217 2.13 -16.03 -0.27
C GLN A 217 1.59 -16.36 -1.67
N LEU A 218 2.25 -15.89 -2.72
CA LEU A 218 1.85 -16.13 -4.11
C LEU A 218 2.33 -17.49 -4.64
N ALA A 219 3.31 -18.12 -4.00
CA ALA A 219 3.98 -19.34 -4.48
C ALA A 219 3.03 -20.48 -4.85
N PRO A 220 1.96 -20.81 -4.10
CA PRO A 220 1.03 -21.86 -4.50
C PRO A 220 0.42 -21.60 -5.89
N GLY A 221 0.01 -20.37 -6.17
CA GLY A 221 -0.56 -19.97 -7.45
C GLY A 221 0.47 -19.92 -8.57
N LEU A 222 1.67 -19.41 -8.28
CA LEU A 222 2.78 -19.31 -9.23
C LEU A 222 3.25 -20.69 -9.69
N LEU A 223 3.43 -21.63 -8.76
CA LEU A 223 3.84 -23.01 -9.04
C LEU A 223 2.75 -23.78 -9.80
N ALA A 224 1.50 -23.71 -9.33
CA ALA A 224 0.38 -24.39 -9.99
C ALA A 224 0.14 -23.89 -11.42
N GLY A 225 0.39 -22.62 -11.69
CA GLY A 225 0.27 -22.00 -13.00
C GLY A 225 1.52 -22.17 -13.90
N GLY A 226 2.60 -22.77 -13.39
CA GLY A 226 3.86 -22.94 -14.15
C GLY A 226 4.58 -21.63 -14.44
N TRP A 227 4.34 -20.57 -13.64
CA TRP A 227 5.02 -19.28 -13.77
C TRP A 227 6.46 -19.32 -13.30
N ILE A 228 6.72 -20.14 -12.26
CA ILE A 228 8.03 -20.47 -11.71
C ILE A 228 8.04 -21.94 -11.30
N ASP A 229 9.24 -22.48 -11.04
CA ASP A 229 9.38 -23.82 -10.45
C ASP A 229 9.93 -23.75 -9.01
N GLN A 230 10.08 -24.93 -8.38
CA GLN A 230 10.61 -25.02 -6.99
C GLN A 230 12.06 -24.55 -6.89
N THR A 231 12.85 -24.71 -7.96
CA THR A 231 14.24 -24.29 -8.00
C THR A 231 14.32 -22.76 -8.02
N ASP A 232 13.45 -22.11 -8.82
CA ASP A 232 13.32 -20.65 -8.86
C ASP A 232 12.96 -20.08 -7.51
N LEU A 233 11.96 -20.69 -6.84
CA LEU A 233 11.49 -20.25 -5.52
C LEU A 233 12.59 -20.37 -4.47
N ALA A 234 13.29 -21.50 -4.42
CA ALA A 234 14.39 -21.73 -3.48
C ALA A 234 15.54 -20.74 -3.71
N ALA A 235 15.93 -20.53 -4.95
CA ALA A 235 16.99 -19.59 -5.32
C ALA A 235 16.62 -18.14 -4.99
N PHE A 236 15.37 -17.73 -5.27
CA PHE A 236 14.89 -16.39 -4.91
C PHE A 236 14.93 -16.16 -3.40
N THR A 237 14.45 -17.13 -2.62
CA THR A 237 14.49 -17.08 -1.15
C THR A 237 15.92 -16.95 -0.63
N ALA A 238 16.87 -17.71 -1.19
CA ALA A 238 18.27 -17.61 -0.82
C ALA A 238 18.84 -16.21 -1.11
N ILE A 239 18.57 -15.66 -2.29
CA ILE A 239 19.00 -14.30 -2.67
C ILE A 239 18.45 -13.24 -1.72
N CYS A 240 17.17 -13.33 -1.35
CA CYS A 240 16.55 -12.36 -0.42
C CYS A 240 17.19 -12.38 0.99
N ARG A 241 17.83 -13.48 1.37
CA ARG A 241 18.48 -13.69 2.69
C ARG A 241 19.99 -13.47 2.66
N GLU A 242 20.56 -13.26 1.49
CA GLU A 242 21.99 -13.08 1.33
C GLU A 242 22.42 -11.69 1.78
N SER A 243 23.37 -11.60 2.70
CA SER A 243 23.81 -10.34 3.32
C SER A 243 24.48 -9.39 2.32
N ASP A 244 25.06 -9.93 1.26
CA ASP A 244 25.84 -9.19 0.27
C ASP A 244 24.98 -8.70 -0.91
N SER A 245 23.74 -9.16 -0.99
CA SER A 245 22.81 -8.68 -2.02
C SER A 245 22.23 -7.31 -1.66
N VAL A 246 22.30 -6.38 -2.61
CA VAL A 246 21.65 -5.07 -2.51
C VAL A 246 20.39 -5.10 -3.35
N ILE A 247 19.24 -5.10 -2.68
CA ILE A 247 17.93 -5.12 -3.33
C ILE A 247 17.23 -3.79 -3.06
N PHE A 248 16.67 -3.17 -4.10
CA PHE A 248 15.75 -2.06 -3.92
C PHE A 248 14.31 -2.53 -4.09
N ALA A 249 13.46 -2.06 -3.20
CA ALA A 249 12.02 -2.21 -3.35
C ALA A 249 11.54 -1.56 -4.67
N PRO A 250 10.41 -2.01 -5.26
CA PRO A 250 9.74 -1.22 -6.28
C PRO A 250 9.54 0.21 -5.79
N LEU A 251 9.59 1.18 -6.71
CA LEU A 251 9.35 2.57 -6.33
C LEU A 251 7.98 2.71 -5.69
N MET A 252 7.95 3.24 -4.45
CA MET A 252 6.72 3.76 -3.88
C MET A 252 6.46 5.13 -4.51
N ILE A 253 5.36 5.25 -5.24
CA ILE A 253 4.91 6.53 -5.81
C ILE A 253 3.80 7.07 -4.93
N SER A 254 4.10 8.14 -4.22
CA SER A 254 3.15 8.91 -3.43
C SER A 254 2.62 10.04 -4.29
N SER A 255 1.31 10.09 -4.49
CA SER A 255 0.65 11.15 -5.25
C SER A 255 -0.42 11.81 -4.39
N TRP A 256 -0.45 13.14 -4.43
CA TRP A 256 -1.41 13.92 -3.65
C TRP A 256 -2.10 14.96 -4.51
N ALA A 257 -3.30 15.33 -4.10
CA ALA A 257 -4.05 16.40 -4.71
C ALA A 257 -5.05 16.99 -3.71
N ARG A 258 -5.56 18.19 -3.99
CA ARG A 258 -6.41 18.95 -3.10
C ARG A 258 -7.82 19.13 -3.70
N ARG A 259 -8.83 19.05 -2.86
CA ARG A 259 -10.17 19.47 -3.23
C ARG A 259 -10.27 21.00 -3.21
N ALA A 260 -10.76 21.61 -4.32
CA ALA A 260 -11.01 23.04 -4.41
C ALA A 260 -12.08 23.53 -3.42
#